data_fd0386f69ab3f5d7ee156a89d4dab1ec
#
_entry.id   fd0386f69ab3f5d7ee156a89d4dab1ec
#
_cell.length_a   1.000
_cell.length_b   1.000
_cell.length_c   1.000
_cell.angle_alpha   90.00
_cell.angle_beta   90.00
_cell.angle_gamma   90.00
#
_symmetry.space_group_name_H-M   'P 1'
#
loop_
_entity.id
_entity.type
_entity.pdbx_description
1 polymer ?
#
loop_
_entity_poly.entity_id
_entity_poly.type
_entity_poly.pdbx_seq_one_letter_code
_entity_poly.pdbx_strand_id
1 'polypeptide(L)'
;VYDIDLVEEIWEDRPDVVPSKIYSLPPEVTGESSESKLVRVREQMGSSDFFLVSRLEDIAWLYNLRGRDIEHTPVFYAFALISKNSETLYVMDEEYIMSSEKGVRPYKDVFSDMEKLRNCAVILDEDSVSYAVSKCFHSSVERILRKSPVERLKAVKNKNEISATKNAH
;
A
#
# COMPACT_ATOMS: atom_id res chain seq x y z
N VAL A 1 18.30 7.10 18.01
CA VAL A 1 17.86 7.55 16.69
C VAL A 1 17.57 9.04 16.80
N TYR A 2 18.26 9.85 16.03
CA TYR A 2 18.01 11.29 15.93
C TYR A 2 16.92 11.52 14.88
N ASP A 3 16.00 12.44 15.17
CA ASP A 3 14.92 12.84 14.24
C ASP A 3 15.43 14.01 13.38
N ILE A 4 16.41 13.71 12.54
CA ILE A 4 17.07 14.67 11.66
C ILE A 4 17.19 14.04 10.27
N ASP A 5 16.71 14.71 9.24
CA ASP A 5 17.01 14.35 7.85
C ASP A 5 18.35 14.96 7.45
N LEU A 6 19.42 14.18 7.63
CA LEU A 6 20.78 14.61 7.27
C LEU A 6 20.95 14.86 5.77
N VAL A 7 20.09 14.30 4.93
CA VAL A 7 20.14 14.53 3.48
C VAL A 7 19.56 15.90 3.16
N GLU A 8 18.50 16.33 3.83
CA GLU A 8 17.92 17.66 3.66
C GLU A 8 18.90 18.78 4.06
N GLU A 9 19.71 18.53 5.10
CA GLU A 9 20.72 19.52 5.56
C GLU A 9 21.87 19.76 4.55
N ILE A 10 22.18 18.77 3.69
CA ILE A 10 23.34 18.84 2.77
C ILE A 10 22.95 18.90 1.30
N TRP A 11 21.69 18.62 0.94
CA TRP A 11 21.21 18.62 -0.44
C TRP A 11 20.29 19.80 -0.70
N GLU A 12 20.87 20.98 -0.90
CA GLU A 12 20.16 22.27 -1.06
C GLU A 12 19.19 22.31 -2.26
N ASP A 13 19.49 21.58 -3.34
CA ASP A 13 18.71 21.52 -4.58
C ASP A 13 17.98 20.18 -4.77
N ARG A 14 17.62 19.53 -3.67
CA ARG A 14 16.88 18.27 -3.70
C ARG A 14 15.58 18.42 -4.48
N PRO A 15 15.37 17.65 -5.57
CA PRO A 15 14.15 17.76 -6.35
C PRO A 15 12.92 17.29 -5.56
N ASP A 16 11.82 17.99 -5.76
CA ASP A 16 10.53 17.56 -5.22
C ASP A 16 10.10 16.20 -5.80
N VAL A 17 9.45 15.40 -4.99
CA VAL A 17 8.81 14.17 -5.45
C VAL A 17 7.54 14.54 -6.20
N VAL A 18 7.57 14.43 -7.53
CA VAL A 18 6.39 14.68 -8.39
C VAL A 18 5.69 13.35 -8.65
N PRO A 19 4.47 13.15 -8.13
CA PRO A 19 3.76 11.89 -8.34
C PRO A 19 3.31 11.73 -9.80
N SER A 20 3.36 10.52 -10.29
CA SER A 20 2.82 10.16 -11.60
C SER A 20 1.30 9.95 -11.51
N LYS A 21 0.62 10.02 -12.67
CA LYS A 21 -0.79 9.67 -12.77
C LYS A 21 -1.00 8.18 -12.48
N ILE A 22 -1.96 7.90 -11.61
CA ILE A 22 -2.42 6.55 -11.32
C ILE A 22 -3.44 6.11 -12.39
N TYR A 23 -3.30 4.88 -12.88
CA TYR A 23 -4.21 4.29 -13.83
C TYR A 23 -4.56 2.85 -13.47
N SER A 24 -5.77 2.42 -13.81
CA SER A 24 -6.26 1.06 -13.57
C SER A 24 -5.92 0.12 -14.72
N LEU A 25 -5.67 -1.13 -14.39
CA LEU A 25 -5.59 -2.21 -15.36
C LEU A 25 -6.96 -2.86 -15.53
N PRO A 26 -7.36 -3.17 -16.78
CA PRO A 26 -8.65 -3.79 -17.04
C PRO A 26 -8.70 -5.25 -16.55
N PRO A 27 -9.89 -5.77 -16.23
CA PRO A 27 -10.07 -7.14 -15.72
C PRO A 27 -9.51 -8.24 -16.64
N GLU A 28 -9.51 -7.99 -17.95
CA GLU A 28 -8.96 -8.92 -18.95
C GLU A 28 -7.45 -9.14 -18.76
N VAL A 29 -6.75 -8.14 -18.22
CA VAL A 29 -5.31 -8.22 -17.92
C VAL A 29 -5.10 -8.82 -16.54
N THR A 30 -5.85 -8.35 -15.54
CA THR A 30 -5.62 -8.70 -14.13
C THR A 30 -6.21 -10.07 -13.76
N GLY A 31 -7.29 -10.50 -14.44
CA GLY A 31 -7.94 -11.79 -14.23
C GLY A 31 -8.68 -11.94 -12.89
N GLU A 32 -8.61 -10.95 -12.00
CA GLU A 32 -9.29 -10.91 -10.71
C GLU A 32 -9.54 -9.46 -10.31
N SER A 33 -10.72 -9.16 -9.77
CA SER A 33 -11.05 -7.82 -9.31
C SER A 33 -10.33 -7.47 -8.00
N SER A 34 -10.20 -6.18 -7.72
CA SER A 34 -9.65 -5.67 -6.45
C SER A 34 -10.47 -6.13 -5.25
N GLU A 35 -11.79 -6.11 -5.38
CA GLU A 35 -12.72 -6.55 -4.32
C GLU A 35 -12.50 -8.02 -3.95
N SER A 36 -12.35 -8.91 -4.96
CA SER A 36 -12.06 -10.33 -4.74
C SER A 36 -10.74 -10.52 -3.99
N LYS A 37 -9.70 -9.79 -4.40
CA LYS A 37 -8.39 -9.82 -3.74
C LYS A 37 -8.46 -9.33 -2.29
N LEU A 38 -9.21 -8.24 -2.03
CA LEU A 38 -9.43 -7.70 -0.69
C LEU A 38 -10.15 -8.70 0.23
N VAL A 39 -11.14 -9.43 -0.28
CA VAL A 39 -11.79 -10.52 0.49
C VAL A 39 -10.76 -11.55 0.92
N ARG A 40 -9.92 -12.03 0.01
CA ARG A 40 -8.88 -13.03 0.30
C ARG A 40 -7.85 -12.49 1.32
N VAL A 41 -7.49 -11.22 1.24
CA VAL A 41 -6.59 -10.59 2.22
C VAL A 41 -7.25 -10.54 3.60
N ARG A 42 -8.53 -10.14 3.68
CA ARG A 42 -9.30 -10.10 4.94
C ARG A 42 -9.38 -11.48 5.61
N GLU A 43 -9.53 -12.55 4.84
CA GLU A 43 -9.49 -13.93 5.36
C GLU A 43 -8.14 -14.26 6.04
N GLN A 44 -7.04 -13.69 5.52
CA GLN A 44 -5.71 -13.90 6.09
C GLN A 44 -5.39 -13.01 7.30
N MET A 45 -6.23 -12.01 7.62
CA MET A 45 -5.99 -11.12 8.76
C MET A 45 -6.21 -11.80 10.12
N GLY A 46 -6.91 -12.95 10.17
CA GLY A 46 -7.21 -13.65 11.42
C GLY A 46 -8.02 -12.76 12.40
N SER A 47 -7.57 -12.63 13.64
CA SER A 47 -8.20 -11.78 14.68
C SER A 47 -7.75 -10.32 14.63
N SER A 48 -6.81 -9.93 13.77
CA SER A 48 -6.34 -8.55 13.67
C SER A 48 -7.41 -7.62 13.12
N ASP A 49 -7.45 -6.40 13.65
CA ASP A 49 -8.43 -5.39 13.25
C ASP A 49 -8.05 -4.72 11.92
N PHE A 50 -6.75 -4.48 11.74
CA PHE A 50 -6.19 -3.78 10.58
C PHE A 50 -4.98 -4.49 10.00
N PHE A 51 -4.75 -4.23 8.71
CA PHE A 51 -3.50 -4.53 8.03
C PHE A 51 -3.04 -3.28 7.27
N LEU A 52 -1.85 -2.78 7.59
CA LEU A 52 -1.22 -1.69 6.86
C LEU A 52 -0.28 -2.27 5.81
N VAL A 53 -0.63 -2.09 4.54
CA VAL A 53 0.19 -2.45 3.40
C VAL A 53 1.11 -1.28 3.06
N SER A 54 2.42 -1.50 3.08
CA SER A 54 3.45 -0.49 2.79
C SER A 54 4.27 -0.80 1.54
N ARG A 55 4.20 -2.02 1.03
CA ARG A 55 4.93 -2.44 -0.18
C ARG A 55 4.16 -2.01 -1.43
N LEU A 56 4.79 -1.17 -2.25
CA LEU A 56 4.14 -0.54 -3.42
C LEU A 56 3.63 -1.56 -4.44
N GLU A 57 4.40 -2.64 -4.69
CA GLU A 57 4.03 -3.71 -5.61
C GLU A 57 2.83 -4.53 -5.11
N ASP A 58 2.67 -4.64 -3.79
CA ASP A 58 1.53 -5.31 -3.19
C ASP A 58 0.27 -4.46 -3.34
N ILE A 59 0.38 -3.15 -3.11
CA ILE A 59 -0.71 -2.20 -3.32
C ILE A 59 -1.13 -2.18 -4.79
N ALA A 60 -0.17 -2.05 -5.70
CA ALA A 60 -0.43 -2.02 -7.14
C ALA A 60 -1.14 -3.30 -7.64
N TRP A 61 -0.73 -4.47 -7.12
CA TRP A 61 -1.39 -5.74 -7.44
C TRP A 61 -2.80 -5.82 -6.82
N LEU A 62 -2.93 -5.45 -5.56
CA LEU A 62 -4.17 -5.57 -4.78
C LEU A 62 -5.30 -4.73 -5.38
N TYR A 63 -4.99 -3.49 -5.75
CA TYR A 63 -5.97 -2.54 -6.30
C TYR A 63 -6.06 -2.55 -7.83
N ASN A 64 -5.29 -3.39 -8.52
CA ASN A 64 -5.20 -3.38 -9.98
C ASN A 64 -4.76 -2.03 -10.56
N LEU A 65 -3.98 -1.27 -9.80
CA LEU A 65 -3.53 0.07 -10.15
C LEU A 65 -2.04 0.08 -10.52
N ARG A 66 -1.66 1.03 -11.35
CA ARG A 66 -0.27 1.27 -11.75
C ARG A 66 0.04 2.76 -11.74
N GLY A 67 1.33 3.06 -11.63
CA GLY A 67 1.90 4.40 -11.76
C GLY A 67 3.30 4.31 -12.34
N ARG A 68 4.07 5.39 -12.22
CA ARG A 68 5.46 5.50 -12.72
C ARG A 68 6.36 6.26 -11.75
N ASP A 69 6.07 6.21 -10.44
CA ASP A 69 6.84 6.96 -9.45
C ASP A 69 8.23 6.36 -9.21
N ILE A 70 8.40 5.08 -9.53
CA ILE A 70 9.70 4.39 -9.48
C ILE A 70 10.11 4.01 -10.90
N GLU A 71 11.32 4.41 -11.29
CA GLU A 71 11.87 4.09 -12.61
C GLU A 71 11.92 2.58 -12.83
N HIS A 72 11.48 2.14 -14.02
CA HIS A 72 11.39 0.72 -14.42
C HIS A 72 10.43 -0.16 -13.60
N THR A 73 9.70 0.41 -12.64
CA THR A 73 8.73 -0.32 -11.82
C THR A 73 7.36 0.36 -11.90
N PRO A 74 6.30 -0.32 -12.39
CA PRO A 74 5.01 0.32 -12.63
C PRO A 74 4.19 0.48 -11.34
N VAL A 75 4.73 1.18 -10.37
CA VAL A 75 4.14 1.45 -9.05
C VAL A 75 3.98 2.94 -8.80
N PHE A 76 3.27 3.30 -7.74
CA PHE A 76 3.06 4.66 -7.28
C PHE A 76 3.23 4.72 -5.76
N TYR A 77 3.61 5.88 -5.23
CA TYR A 77 3.76 6.07 -3.79
C TYR A 77 2.40 5.96 -3.09
N ALA A 78 2.25 4.95 -2.26
CA ALA A 78 1.01 4.67 -1.57
C ALA A 78 1.20 3.93 -0.25
N PHE A 79 0.17 4.03 0.60
CA PHE A 79 -0.14 3.09 1.67
C PHE A 79 -1.57 2.60 1.52
N ALA A 80 -1.88 1.42 2.07
CA ALA A 80 -3.25 0.98 2.16
C ALA A 80 -3.54 0.44 3.57
N LEU A 81 -4.57 0.97 4.22
CA LEU A 81 -5.06 0.48 5.49
C LEU A 81 -6.32 -0.33 5.26
N ILE A 82 -6.25 -1.62 5.53
CA ILE A 82 -7.35 -2.57 5.32
C ILE A 82 -7.91 -2.98 6.67
N SER A 83 -9.22 -2.83 6.86
CA SER A 83 -9.96 -3.39 7.98
C SER A 83 -10.86 -4.54 7.53
N LYS A 84 -11.61 -5.13 8.48
CA LYS A 84 -12.57 -6.19 8.16
C LYS A 84 -13.65 -5.75 7.16
N ASN A 85 -14.07 -4.47 7.23
CA ASN A 85 -15.24 -3.98 6.49
C ASN A 85 -14.94 -2.77 5.59
N SER A 86 -13.74 -2.21 5.66
CA SER A 86 -13.36 -1.02 4.89
C SER A 86 -11.89 -1.06 4.51
N GLU A 87 -11.53 -0.22 3.57
CA GLU A 87 -10.15 0.06 3.21
C GLU A 87 -9.97 1.55 2.93
N THR A 88 -8.75 2.03 3.14
CA THR A 88 -8.32 3.38 2.77
C THR A 88 -7.01 3.29 2.02
N LEU A 89 -6.98 3.85 0.82
CA LEU A 89 -5.79 3.98 -0.01
C LEU A 89 -5.25 5.41 0.11
N TYR A 90 -3.99 5.55 0.51
CA TYR A 90 -3.32 6.84 0.65
C TYR A 90 -2.37 7.03 -0.53
N VAL A 91 -2.54 8.10 -1.31
CA VAL A 91 -1.76 8.35 -2.54
C VAL A 91 -1.32 9.81 -2.64
N MET A 92 -0.33 10.07 -3.49
CA MET A 92 0.16 11.41 -3.76
C MET A 92 -0.54 12.08 -4.97
N ASP A 93 -1.18 11.32 -5.84
CA ASP A 93 -1.87 11.83 -7.03
C ASP A 93 -3.19 12.53 -6.64
N GLU A 94 -3.20 13.86 -6.63
CA GLU A 94 -4.35 14.68 -6.26
C GLU A 94 -5.53 14.51 -7.25
N GLU A 95 -5.25 14.34 -8.54
CA GLU A 95 -6.28 14.13 -9.57
C GLU A 95 -7.01 12.80 -9.30
N TYR A 96 -6.25 11.75 -8.93
CA TYR A 96 -6.82 10.46 -8.56
C TYR A 96 -7.66 10.55 -7.27
N ILE A 97 -7.21 11.31 -6.26
CA ILE A 97 -7.98 11.53 -5.03
C ILE A 97 -9.31 12.20 -5.34
N MET A 98 -9.30 13.27 -6.16
CA MET A 98 -10.51 14.04 -6.50
C MET A 98 -11.50 13.25 -7.37
N SER A 99 -11.01 12.34 -8.21
CA SER A 99 -11.85 11.51 -9.08
C SER A 99 -12.39 10.25 -8.40
N SER A 100 -11.85 9.90 -7.22
CA SER A 100 -12.25 8.70 -6.49
C SER A 100 -13.48 8.96 -5.62
N GLU A 101 -14.47 8.06 -5.67
CA GLU A 101 -15.73 8.25 -4.95
C GLU A 101 -15.57 8.11 -3.42
N LYS A 102 -14.79 7.13 -2.96
CA LYS A 102 -14.57 6.84 -1.52
C LYS A 102 -13.27 6.09 -1.28
N GLY A 103 -12.76 6.16 -0.04
CA GLY A 103 -11.66 5.32 0.42
C GLY A 103 -10.28 5.73 -0.10
N VAL A 104 -10.14 6.88 -0.78
CA VAL A 104 -8.85 7.41 -1.21
C VAL A 104 -8.56 8.71 -0.47
N ARG A 105 -7.33 8.86 0.03
CA ARG A 105 -6.90 10.01 0.84
C ARG A 105 -5.48 10.46 0.48
N PRO A 106 -5.10 11.69 0.84
CA PRO A 106 -3.73 12.17 0.69
C PRO A 106 -2.70 11.26 1.38
N TYR A 107 -1.58 11.02 0.73
CA TYR A 107 -0.51 10.13 1.22
C TYR A 107 -0.07 10.44 2.66
N LYS A 108 0.09 11.72 2.99
CA LYS A 108 0.54 12.17 4.32
C LYS A 108 -0.46 11.87 5.44
N ASP A 109 -1.73 11.67 5.12
CA ASP A 109 -2.77 11.41 6.11
C ASP A 109 -2.60 10.05 6.81
N VAL A 110 -1.87 9.11 6.22
CA VAL A 110 -1.59 7.80 6.82
C VAL A 110 -1.02 7.95 8.23
N PHE A 111 -0.08 8.88 8.44
CA PHE A 111 0.57 9.07 9.74
C PHE A 111 -0.43 9.51 10.80
N SER A 112 -1.22 10.54 10.50
CA SER A 112 -2.24 11.06 11.43
C SER A 112 -3.37 10.05 11.70
N ASP A 113 -3.68 9.18 10.76
CA ASP A 113 -4.68 8.13 10.96
C ASP A 113 -4.13 6.98 11.80
N MET A 114 -2.86 6.58 11.59
CA MET A 114 -2.20 5.61 12.47
C MET A 114 -2.12 6.10 13.92
N GLU A 115 -1.80 7.39 14.10
CA GLU A 115 -1.76 8.02 15.43
C GLU A 115 -3.10 8.02 16.17
N LYS A 116 -4.23 7.96 15.46
CA LYS A 116 -5.58 7.93 16.06
C LYS A 116 -6.03 6.53 16.48
N LEU A 117 -5.40 5.48 15.99
CA LEU A 117 -5.77 4.11 16.34
C LEU A 117 -5.56 3.84 17.83
N ARG A 118 -6.49 3.12 18.46
CA ARG A 118 -6.45 2.77 19.89
C ARG A 118 -7.01 1.37 20.11
N ASN A 119 -6.42 0.65 21.05
CA ASN A 119 -6.91 -0.64 21.56
C ASN A 119 -7.28 -1.63 20.45
N CYS A 120 -6.43 -1.72 19.43
CA CYS A 120 -6.62 -2.59 18.27
C CYS A 120 -5.31 -3.27 17.89
N ALA A 121 -5.42 -4.32 17.08
CA ALA A 121 -4.30 -5.08 16.54
C ALA A 121 -4.08 -4.72 15.05
N VAL A 122 -2.86 -4.33 14.70
CA VAL A 122 -2.47 -3.95 13.33
C VAL A 122 -1.36 -4.86 12.83
N ILE A 123 -1.59 -5.52 11.70
CA ILE A 123 -0.57 -6.27 10.97
C ILE A 123 0.33 -5.28 10.23
N LEU A 124 1.65 -5.44 10.39
CA LEU A 124 2.68 -4.73 9.64
C LEU A 124 3.59 -5.75 8.97
N ASP A 125 3.95 -5.49 7.72
CA ASP A 125 4.91 -6.33 7.01
C ASP A 125 6.32 -6.09 7.57
N GLU A 126 6.91 -7.12 8.17
CA GLU A 126 8.22 -7.07 8.82
C GLU A 126 9.37 -6.70 7.87
N ASP A 127 9.21 -6.99 6.57
CA ASP A 127 10.25 -6.77 5.55
C ASP A 127 10.15 -5.37 4.89
N SER A 128 9.03 -4.65 5.05
CA SER A 128 8.79 -3.41 4.31
C SER A 128 8.33 -2.22 5.16
N VAL A 129 7.90 -2.44 6.41
CA VAL A 129 7.46 -1.33 7.27
C VAL A 129 8.64 -0.44 7.66
N SER A 130 8.52 0.87 7.38
CA SER A 130 9.53 1.83 7.82
C SER A 130 9.46 2.08 9.33
N TYR A 131 10.60 2.48 9.91
CA TYR A 131 10.66 2.85 11.32
C TYR A 131 9.71 4.02 11.66
N ALA A 132 9.61 5.02 10.79
CA ALA A 132 8.71 6.16 10.97
C ALA A 132 7.25 5.70 11.10
N VAL A 133 6.77 4.85 10.19
CA VAL A 133 5.43 4.26 10.26
C VAL A 133 5.25 3.44 11.54
N SER A 134 6.23 2.60 11.89
CA SER A 134 6.15 1.78 13.12
C SER A 134 6.05 2.62 14.40
N LYS A 135 6.57 3.84 14.40
CA LYS A 135 6.54 4.77 15.55
C LYS A 135 5.26 5.59 15.67
N CYS A 136 4.46 5.73 14.62
CA CYS A 136 3.23 6.54 14.64
C CYS A 136 2.13 5.97 15.53
N PHE A 137 2.16 4.68 15.80
CA PHE A 137 1.08 4.03 16.57
C PHE A 137 1.14 4.37 18.04
N HIS A 138 -0.04 4.63 18.61
CA HIS A 138 -0.18 4.77 20.06
C HIS A 138 0.24 3.48 20.79
N SER A 139 0.69 3.59 22.04
CA SER A 139 1.16 2.46 22.86
C SER A 139 0.10 1.38 23.11
N SER A 140 -1.19 1.71 23.00
CA SER A 140 -2.30 0.75 23.14
C SER A 140 -2.56 -0.08 21.88
N VAL A 141 -1.84 0.17 20.78
CA VAL A 141 -1.97 -0.60 19.55
C VAL A 141 -1.01 -1.77 19.56
N GLU A 142 -1.52 -2.97 19.40
CA GLU A 142 -0.72 -4.18 19.21
C GLU A 142 -0.21 -4.22 17.76
N ARG A 143 1.13 -4.17 17.60
CA ARG A 143 1.77 -4.27 16.28
C ARG A 143 2.21 -5.70 16.03
N ILE A 144 1.55 -6.37 15.09
CA ILE A 144 1.82 -7.76 14.72
C ILE A 144 2.75 -7.75 13.51
N LEU A 145 4.04 -7.96 13.73
CA LEU A 145 5.04 -8.06 12.68
C LEU A 145 4.98 -9.46 12.06
N ARG A 146 4.71 -9.54 10.77
CA ARG A 146 4.73 -10.78 9.98
C ARG A 146 4.82 -10.48 8.50
N LYS A 147 5.15 -11.49 7.69
CA LYS A 147 5.16 -11.37 6.22
C LYS A 147 3.81 -10.98 5.67
N SER A 148 3.83 -10.11 4.64
CA SER A 148 2.63 -9.61 3.97
C SER A 148 1.73 -10.76 3.49
N PRO A 149 0.44 -10.79 3.88
CA PRO A 149 -0.52 -11.71 3.30
C PRO A 149 -0.64 -11.57 1.77
N VAL A 150 -0.48 -10.35 1.27
CA VAL A 150 -0.56 -10.03 -0.17
C VAL A 150 0.54 -10.71 -0.95
N GLU A 151 1.78 -10.74 -0.43
CA GLU A 151 2.91 -11.39 -1.08
C GLU A 151 2.61 -12.87 -1.41
N ARG A 152 2.06 -13.60 -0.46
CA ARG A 152 1.69 -15.01 -0.65
C ARG A 152 0.58 -15.19 -1.68
N LEU A 153 -0.44 -14.33 -1.65
CA LEU A 153 -1.57 -14.36 -2.59
C LEU A 153 -1.11 -14.02 -4.02
N LYS A 154 -0.23 -13.03 -4.17
CA LYS A 154 0.37 -12.59 -5.44
C LYS A 154 1.31 -13.64 -6.04
N ALA A 155 1.97 -14.45 -5.21
CA ALA A 155 2.87 -15.50 -5.67
C ALA A 155 2.13 -16.58 -6.48
N VAL A 156 0.88 -16.87 -6.15
CA VAL A 156 0.03 -17.84 -6.87
C VAL A 156 -0.71 -17.13 -8.00
N LYS A 157 -0.15 -17.23 -9.21
CA LYS A 157 -0.66 -16.53 -10.39
C LYS A 157 -1.94 -17.14 -10.94
N ASN A 158 -2.90 -16.28 -11.29
CA ASN A 158 -4.10 -16.69 -12.02
C ASN A 158 -3.80 -16.94 -13.51
N LYS A 159 -4.81 -17.40 -14.27
CA LYS A 159 -4.64 -17.77 -15.69
C LYS A 159 -4.19 -16.60 -16.57
N ASN A 160 -4.70 -15.39 -16.31
CA ASN A 160 -4.37 -14.20 -17.09
C ASN A 160 -2.93 -13.77 -16.80
N GLU A 161 -2.51 -13.76 -15.54
CA GLU A 161 -1.14 -13.47 -15.13
C GLU A 161 -0.13 -14.49 -15.70
N ILE A 162 -0.49 -15.78 -15.73
CA ILE A 162 0.33 -16.81 -16.37
C ILE A 162 0.46 -16.57 -17.87
N SER A 163 -0.67 -16.24 -18.54
CA SER A 163 -0.66 -15.96 -19.98
C SER A 163 0.19 -14.72 -20.30
N ALA A 164 0.01 -13.63 -19.54
CA ALA A 164 0.80 -12.41 -19.71
C ALA A 164 2.30 -12.67 -19.50
N THR A 165 2.66 -13.46 -18.48
CA THR A 165 4.07 -13.83 -18.23
C THR A 165 4.66 -14.62 -19.41
N LYS A 166 3.91 -15.61 -19.94
CA LYS A 166 4.36 -16.39 -21.10
C LYS A 166 4.53 -15.57 -22.37
N ASN A 167 3.67 -14.57 -22.57
CA ASN A 167 3.73 -13.67 -23.73
C ASN A 167 4.89 -12.67 -23.65
N ALA A 168 5.36 -12.36 -22.43
CA ALA A 168 6.48 -11.47 -22.20
C ALA A 168 7.86 -12.15 -22.36
N HIS A 169 7.93 -13.46 -22.36
CA HIS A 169 9.12 -14.28 -22.57
C HIS A 169 9.19 -14.86 -23.99
#